data_4948a4b1c94074080f38837b134e5ade
#
_entry.id   4948a4b1c94074080f38837b134e5ade
#
_cell.length_a   1.000
_cell.length_b   1.000
_cell.length_c   1.000
_cell.angle_alpha   90.00
_cell.angle_beta   90.00
_cell.angle_gamma   90.00
#
_symmetry.space_group_name_H-M   'P 1'
#
loop_
_entity.id
_entity.type
_entity.pdbx_description
1 polymer ?
#
loop_
_entity_poly.entity_id
_entity_poly.type
_entity_poly.pdbx_seq_one_letter_code
_entity_poly.pdbx_strand_id
1 'polypeptide(L)'
;MKFTIKNMNKDNISTLTRKIGYYYLGKTEKQEFNLIKALERGGYPRFHIYLTITEQDLIFNLHLDQRKPVYKNAPAHSADYEGKIVEKEAERIKQLLK
;
A
#
# COMPACT_ATOMS: atom_id res chain seq x y z
N MET A 1 6.28 -5.05 3.84
CA MET A 1 7.24 -4.03 4.27
C MET A 1 6.53 -2.94 5.04
N LYS A 2 7.01 -2.65 6.22
CA LYS A 2 6.39 -1.65 7.08
C LYS A 2 7.30 -0.45 7.22
N PHE A 3 6.75 0.75 7.04
CA PHE A 3 7.53 1.97 7.23
C PHE A 3 6.64 3.08 7.74
N THR A 4 7.25 4.09 8.33
CA THR A 4 6.53 5.18 8.96
C THR A 4 7.00 6.52 8.41
N ILE A 5 6.05 7.40 8.15
CA ILE A 5 6.31 8.76 7.71
C ILE A 5 5.64 9.70 8.71
N LYS A 6 6.29 10.79 9.05
CA LYS A 6 5.69 11.77 9.94
C LYS A 6 4.44 12.38 9.33
N ASN A 7 3.40 12.51 10.12
CA ASN A 7 2.13 13.08 9.67
C ASN A 7 2.17 14.61 9.79
N MET A 8 2.98 15.21 8.90
CA MET A 8 3.24 16.66 8.99
C MET A 8 2.07 17.51 8.53
N ASN A 9 1.46 17.11 7.43
CA ASN A 9 0.43 17.94 6.79
C ASN A 9 -0.98 17.68 7.29
N LYS A 10 -1.18 16.62 8.05
CA LYS A 10 -2.50 16.23 8.54
C LYS A 10 -3.51 16.08 7.42
N ASP A 11 -3.07 15.56 6.27
CA ASP A 11 -3.95 15.33 5.13
C ASP A 11 -4.97 14.26 5.45
N ASN A 12 -6.17 14.39 4.89
CA ASN A 12 -7.16 13.32 5.01
C ASN A 12 -6.83 12.19 4.04
N ILE A 13 -7.53 11.08 4.17
CA ILE A 13 -7.23 9.89 3.36
C ILE A 13 -7.41 10.15 1.86
N SER A 14 -8.40 10.94 1.49
CA SER A 14 -8.62 11.24 0.08
C SER A 14 -7.42 11.97 -0.53
N THR A 15 -6.89 12.94 0.19
CA THR A 15 -5.73 13.69 -0.26
C THR A 15 -4.49 12.80 -0.32
N LEU A 16 -4.29 11.98 0.72
CA LEU A 16 -3.15 11.08 0.76
C LEU A 16 -3.16 10.09 -0.41
N THR A 17 -4.30 9.46 -0.68
CA THR A 17 -4.38 8.49 -1.76
C THR A 17 -4.10 9.14 -3.10
N ARG A 18 -4.60 10.36 -3.30
CA ARG A 18 -4.34 11.08 -4.54
C ARG A 18 -2.87 11.41 -4.71
N LYS A 19 -2.23 11.84 -3.63
CA LYS A 19 -0.80 12.20 -3.67
C LYS A 19 0.06 11.03 -4.08
N ILE A 20 -0.25 9.84 -3.61
CA ILE A 20 0.59 8.68 -3.91
C ILE A 20 0.07 7.85 -5.08
N GLY A 21 -1.10 8.20 -5.61
CA GLY A 21 -1.64 7.56 -6.80
C GLY A 21 -2.31 6.23 -6.54
N TYR A 22 -2.94 6.07 -5.40
CA TYR A 22 -3.62 4.84 -5.03
C TYR A 22 -5.14 5.02 -5.05
N TYR A 23 -5.84 3.89 -5.01
CA TYR A 23 -7.28 3.87 -4.81
C TYR A 23 -7.60 3.43 -3.39
N TYR A 24 -8.57 4.10 -2.80
CA TYR A 24 -9.03 3.77 -1.46
C TYR A 24 -10.17 2.75 -1.55
N LEU A 25 -10.00 1.59 -0.91
CA LEU A 25 -11.00 0.53 -0.92
C LEU A 25 -11.89 0.51 0.33
N GLY A 26 -11.59 1.33 1.31
CA GLY A 26 -12.33 1.33 2.55
C GLY A 26 -11.47 0.93 3.73
N LYS A 27 -12.05 0.88 4.91
CA LYS A 27 -11.33 0.50 6.12
C LYS A 27 -11.46 -0.99 6.37
N THR A 28 -10.42 -1.57 6.94
CA THR A 28 -10.47 -2.95 7.41
C THR A 28 -11.11 -3.01 8.78
N GLU A 29 -11.35 -4.22 9.27
CA GLU A 29 -11.89 -4.40 10.62
C GLU A 29 -10.96 -3.84 11.67
N LYS A 30 -9.67 -3.78 11.38
CA LYS A 30 -8.67 -3.22 12.30
C LYS A 30 -8.54 -1.71 12.16
N GLN A 31 -9.45 -1.07 11.43
CA GLN A 31 -9.47 0.38 11.23
C GLN A 31 -8.28 0.88 10.42
N GLU A 32 -7.69 0.03 9.61
CA GLU A 32 -6.65 0.43 8.67
C GLU A 32 -7.29 0.85 7.36
N PHE A 33 -6.73 1.85 6.71
CA PHE A 33 -7.18 2.25 5.38
C PHE A 33 -6.57 1.30 4.36
N ASN A 34 -7.41 0.75 3.51
CA ASN A 34 -7.03 -0.25 2.53
C ASN A 34 -6.86 0.42 1.17
N LEU A 35 -5.63 0.43 0.64
CA LEU A 35 -5.30 1.14 -0.59
C LEU A 35 -4.66 0.20 -1.60
N ILE A 36 -4.97 0.40 -2.88
CA ILE A 36 -4.35 -0.41 -3.94
C ILE A 36 -3.88 0.46 -5.09
N LYS A 37 -2.89 -0.05 -5.81
CA LYS A 37 -2.42 0.55 -7.06
C LYS A 37 -2.07 -0.56 -8.02
N ALA A 38 -2.90 -0.77 -9.04
CA ALA A 38 -2.65 -1.79 -10.04
C ALA A 38 -1.49 -1.39 -10.93
N LEU A 39 -0.66 -2.34 -11.28
CA LEU A 39 0.48 -2.12 -12.17
C LEU A 39 0.17 -2.49 -13.60
N GLU A 40 -0.90 -3.25 -13.82
CA GLU A 40 -1.34 -3.66 -15.14
C GLU A 40 -2.85 -3.62 -15.23
N ARG A 41 -3.34 -3.67 -16.45
CA ARG A 41 -4.76 -3.57 -16.74
C ARG A 41 -5.64 -4.56 -16.01
N GLY A 42 -5.17 -5.77 -15.84
CA GLY A 42 -5.95 -6.82 -15.20
C GLY A 42 -6.11 -6.64 -13.71
N GLY A 43 -5.51 -5.61 -13.14
CA GLY A 43 -5.59 -5.36 -11.71
C GLY A 43 -4.47 -6.00 -10.92
N TYR A 44 -3.71 -6.88 -11.54
CA TYR A 44 -2.59 -7.58 -10.92
C TYR A 44 -1.43 -7.65 -11.90
N PRO A 45 -0.20 -7.63 -11.43
CA PRO A 45 0.17 -7.41 -10.02
C PRO A 45 -0.25 -6.02 -9.54
N ARG A 46 -0.33 -5.88 -8.23
CA ARG A 46 -0.72 -4.58 -7.66
C ARG A 46 -0.03 -4.35 -6.33
N PHE A 47 0.24 -3.11 -6.01
CA PHE A 47 0.66 -2.74 -4.67
C PHE A 47 -0.58 -2.63 -3.79
N HIS A 48 -0.41 -3.03 -2.54
CA HIS A 48 -1.48 -3.03 -1.56
C HIS A 48 -0.93 -2.43 -0.27
N ILE A 49 -1.62 -1.44 0.26
CA ILE A 49 -1.20 -0.79 1.50
C ILE A 49 -2.30 -0.89 2.53
N TYR A 50 -1.91 -1.26 3.74
CA TYR A 50 -2.75 -1.05 4.92
C TYR A 50 -2.13 0.13 5.66
N LEU A 51 -2.88 1.22 5.75
CA LEU A 51 -2.38 2.48 6.31
C LEU A 51 -3.07 2.79 7.62
N THR A 52 -2.26 3.02 8.65
CA THR A 52 -2.76 3.51 9.93
C THR A 52 -2.34 4.96 10.08
N ILE A 53 -3.29 5.82 10.37
CA ILE A 53 -3.03 7.26 10.55
C ILE A 53 -3.19 7.58 12.03
N THR A 54 -2.11 8.12 12.61
CA THR A 54 -2.16 8.61 13.98
C THR A 54 -1.91 10.11 13.95
N GLU A 55 -1.98 10.74 15.11
CA GLU A 55 -1.73 12.17 15.22
C GLU A 55 -0.35 12.53 14.67
N GLN A 56 0.64 11.70 14.93
CA GLN A 56 2.01 12.01 14.58
C GLN A 56 2.58 11.22 13.43
N ASP A 57 1.96 10.11 13.07
CA ASP A 57 2.57 9.19 12.12
C ASP A 57 1.60 8.68 11.06
N LEU A 58 2.18 8.37 9.91
CA LEU A 58 1.51 7.59 8.87
C LEU A 58 2.25 6.27 8.83
N ILE A 59 1.59 5.20 9.21
CA ILE A 59 2.21 3.87 9.30
C ILE A 59 1.73 3.03 8.13
N PHE A 60 2.66 2.71 7.24
CA PHE A 60 2.37 1.99 6.01
C PHE A 60 2.79 0.53 6.14
N ASN A 61 1.91 -0.36 5.70
CA ASN A 61 2.25 -1.77 5.56
C ASN A 61 2.03 -2.10 4.08
N LEU A 62 3.12 -2.19 3.33
CA LEU A 62 3.10 -2.26 1.88
C LEU A 62 3.42 -3.66 1.39
N HIS A 63 2.59 -4.17 0.49
CA HIS A 63 2.73 -5.50 -0.09
C HIS A 63 2.61 -5.43 -1.61
N LEU A 64 3.17 -6.44 -2.26
CA LEU A 64 2.95 -6.63 -3.69
C LEU A 64 2.13 -7.89 -3.87
N ASP A 65 0.93 -7.73 -4.39
CA ASP A 65 0.06 -8.87 -4.73
C ASP A 65 0.35 -9.25 -6.18
N GLN A 66 0.91 -10.43 -6.38
CA GLN A 66 1.37 -10.85 -7.70
C GLN A 66 0.23 -11.18 -8.65
N ARG A 67 -0.83 -11.72 -8.14
CA ARG A 67 -1.97 -12.07 -8.96
C ARG A 67 -3.20 -12.24 -8.11
N LYS A 68 -4.34 -12.32 -8.80
CA LYS A 68 -5.59 -12.54 -8.13
C LYS A 68 -5.55 -13.85 -7.34
N PRO A 69 -6.04 -13.85 -6.11
CA PRO A 69 -6.09 -15.09 -5.33
C PRO A 69 -6.90 -16.16 -6.04
N VAL A 70 -6.38 -17.38 -6.04
CA VAL A 70 -7.10 -18.53 -6.55
C VAL A 70 -7.21 -19.54 -5.44
N TYR A 71 -8.15 -20.43 -5.58
CA TYR A 71 -8.36 -21.46 -4.57
C TYR A 71 -7.49 -22.63 -4.90
N LYS A 72 -7.45 -23.60 -4.15
CA LYS A 72 -6.74 -24.85 -4.41
C LYS A 72 -5.32 -24.65 -4.90
N ASN A 73 -4.42 -25.13 -4.16
CA ASN A 73 -3.01 -25.24 -4.56
C ASN A 73 -2.41 -23.99 -5.12
N ALA A 74 -3.02 -22.86 -4.92
CA ALA A 74 -2.44 -21.62 -5.36
C ALA A 74 -1.25 -21.34 -4.48
N PRO A 75 -0.07 -21.29 -5.03
CA PRO A 75 1.09 -20.96 -4.22
C PRO A 75 0.99 -19.49 -3.82
N ALA A 76 1.10 -19.25 -2.55
CA ALA A 76 1.05 -17.91 -2.04
C ALA A 76 2.48 -17.41 -1.90
N HIS A 77 3.13 -17.18 -3.03
CA HIS A 77 4.54 -16.81 -2.99
C HIS A 77 4.84 -15.41 -3.40
N SER A 78 3.83 -14.56 -3.45
CA SER A 78 4.07 -13.20 -3.86
C SER A 78 5.07 -12.49 -2.97
N ALA A 79 5.13 -12.88 -1.71
CA ALA A 79 6.03 -12.23 -0.76
C ALA A 79 7.49 -12.36 -1.16
N ASP A 80 7.84 -13.40 -1.88
CA ASP A 80 9.22 -13.63 -2.25
C ASP A 80 9.77 -12.62 -3.23
N TYR A 81 8.89 -11.90 -3.89
CA TYR A 81 9.27 -10.94 -4.92
C TYR A 81 9.15 -9.50 -4.47
N GLU A 82 8.90 -9.29 -3.21
CA GLU A 82 8.68 -7.94 -2.73
C GLU A 82 9.95 -7.11 -2.74
N GLY A 83 11.02 -7.70 -2.31
CA GLY A 83 12.33 -7.09 -2.24
C GLY A 83 12.46 -5.71 -2.84
N LYS A 84 13.17 -5.64 -3.96
CA LYS A 84 13.53 -4.36 -4.57
C LYS A 84 12.34 -3.56 -5.08
N ILE A 85 11.33 -4.25 -5.59
CA ILE A 85 10.16 -3.57 -6.15
C ILE A 85 9.42 -2.81 -5.04
N VAL A 86 9.23 -3.47 -3.91
CA VAL A 86 8.54 -2.87 -2.79
C VAL A 86 9.39 -1.77 -2.16
N GLU A 87 10.69 -1.98 -2.07
CA GLU A 87 11.60 -0.95 -1.56
C GLU A 87 11.54 0.32 -2.41
N LYS A 88 11.53 0.17 -3.72
CA LYS A 88 11.44 1.31 -4.62
C LYS A 88 10.11 2.04 -4.45
N GLU A 89 9.04 1.30 -4.30
CA GLU A 89 7.74 1.90 -4.10
C GLU A 89 7.69 2.64 -2.76
N ALA A 90 8.26 2.07 -1.71
CA ALA A 90 8.32 2.74 -0.42
C ALA A 90 9.07 4.06 -0.54
N GLU A 91 10.19 4.07 -1.27
CA GLU A 91 10.95 5.29 -1.48
C GLU A 91 10.16 6.33 -2.26
N ARG A 92 9.43 5.89 -3.28
CA ARG A 92 8.58 6.78 -4.05
C ARG A 92 7.55 7.46 -3.15
N ILE A 93 6.88 6.66 -2.31
CA ILE A 93 5.87 7.19 -1.39
C ILE A 93 6.49 8.18 -0.41
N LYS A 94 7.65 7.84 0.15
CA LYS A 94 8.33 8.73 1.07
C LYS A 94 8.68 10.07 0.42
N GLN A 95 9.11 10.05 -0.83
CA GLN A 95 9.44 11.29 -1.54
C GLN A 95 8.20 12.14 -1.79
N LEU A 96 7.08 11.50 -2.12
CA LEU A 96 5.86 12.22 -2.42
C LEU A 96 5.20 12.83 -1.18
N LEU A 97 5.44 12.24 -0.03
CA LEU A 97 4.84 12.70 1.23
C LEU A 97 5.80 13.44 2.14
N LYS A 98 6.91 13.81 1.61
CA LYS A 98 7.92 14.54 2.35
C LYS A 98 7.39 15.86 2.87
#